data_0da18f9fcbde2ac039674177b08642b6
#
_entry.id   0da18f9fcbde2ac039674177b08642b6
#
_cell.length_a   1.000
_cell.length_b   1.000
_cell.length_c   1.000
_cell.angle_alpha   90.00
_cell.angle_beta   90.00
_cell.angle_gamma   90.00
#
_symmetry.space_group_name_H-M   'P 1'
#
loop_
_entity.id
_entity.type
_entity.pdbx_description
1 polymer ?
#
loop_
_entity_poly.entity_id
_entity_poly.type
_entity_poly.pdbx_seq_one_letter_code
_entity_poly.pdbx_strand_id
1 'polypeptide(L)'
;MSEVTDQHGAALRTTRELAQAISSVERGGPAADALIQTALTRLASERSQNAVVIGVTGPPGAGKSTLVGALAERARAADRRVAILAVDPSSVQSGGALLGDRVRVEERPGDEGRFVRSIATRGSGRSLSHTAAAASLLVEAAGFDLVFIETVGAGQADLGIVRLADLVLLVEGPEGGDEVQAMKAGLLESAHLVVVNKSDRPGADRAVERLRSGLALGHDAPEVLLASAVDGSGVAELLTALEGLAVTRSGGGLQRRIAAHLAAAVEARAAQRLRDAESDGRLAELAQSIAAGERPLSGAVDQLLKGS
;
A
#
# COMPACT_ATOMS: atom_id res chain seq x y z
N MET A 1 -20.74 10.62 -35.20
CA MET A 1 -19.39 10.28 -34.74
C MET A 1 -18.92 11.43 -33.84
N SER A 2 -19.41 11.53 -32.62
CA SER A 2 -18.92 12.49 -31.59
C SER A 2 -19.94 12.57 -30.44
N GLU A 3 -20.02 11.57 -29.57
CA GLU A 3 -20.79 11.67 -28.29
C GLU A 3 -20.40 10.62 -27.27
N VAL A 4 -19.22 9.99 -27.39
CA VAL A 4 -18.74 8.96 -26.43
C VAL A 4 -17.67 9.51 -25.47
N THR A 5 -17.27 10.78 -25.60
CA THR A 5 -16.03 11.26 -24.97
C THR A 5 -16.21 12.01 -23.64
N ASP A 6 -17.42 12.16 -23.11
CA ASP A 6 -17.62 13.05 -21.95
C ASP A 6 -18.13 12.40 -20.66
N GLN A 7 -18.30 11.10 -20.58
CA GLN A 7 -18.74 10.45 -19.35
C GLN A 7 -17.61 9.96 -18.44
N HIS A 8 -16.37 9.95 -18.86
CA HIS A 8 -15.22 9.49 -18.07
C HIS A 8 -14.30 10.63 -17.61
N GLY A 9 -14.55 11.86 -18.04
CA GLY A 9 -13.82 13.07 -17.61
C GLY A 9 -14.36 13.70 -16.34
N ALA A 10 -15.48 13.23 -15.77
CA ALA A 10 -15.98 13.71 -14.50
C ALA A 10 -15.00 13.31 -13.38
N ALA A 11 -14.39 14.30 -12.75
CA ALA A 11 -13.56 14.12 -11.58
C ALA A 11 -14.29 13.22 -10.57
N LEU A 12 -13.59 12.22 -9.99
CA LEU A 12 -14.06 11.43 -8.86
C LEU A 12 -14.34 12.37 -7.69
N ARG A 13 -15.55 12.90 -7.62
CA ARG A 13 -15.92 14.01 -6.71
C ARG A 13 -16.43 13.52 -5.37
N THR A 14 -16.95 12.31 -5.35
CA THR A 14 -17.53 11.71 -4.15
C THR A 14 -16.79 10.44 -3.75
N THR A 15 -16.80 10.12 -2.46
CA THR A 15 -16.24 8.86 -1.93
C THR A 15 -16.93 7.64 -2.54
N ARG A 16 -18.22 7.76 -2.91
CA ARG A 16 -18.97 6.69 -3.59
C ARG A 16 -18.44 6.43 -5.01
N GLU A 17 -18.19 7.49 -5.80
CA GLU A 17 -17.63 7.34 -7.15
C GLU A 17 -16.23 6.74 -7.10
N LEU A 18 -15.41 7.19 -6.15
CA LEU A 18 -14.08 6.63 -5.92
C LEU A 18 -14.14 5.14 -5.54
N ALA A 19 -15.05 4.76 -4.65
CA ALA A 19 -15.25 3.36 -4.29
C ALA A 19 -15.67 2.49 -5.49
N GLN A 20 -16.53 3.01 -6.36
CA GLN A 20 -16.95 2.33 -7.60
C GLN A 20 -15.80 2.19 -8.60
N ALA A 21 -14.98 3.24 -8.75
CA ALA A 21 -13.79 3.22 -9.60
C ALA A 21 -12.77 2.18 -9.12
N ILE A 22 -12.48 2.13 -7.82
CA ILE A 22 -11.61 1.10 -7.23
C ILE A 22 -12.19 -0.30 -7.45
N SER A 23 -13.50 -0.49 -7.25
CA SER A 23 -14.16 -1.77 -7.56
C SER A 23 -14.06 -2.16 -9.03
N SER A 24 -14.06 -1.19 -9.95
CA SER A 24 -13.83 -1.45 -11.37
C SER A 24 -12.40 -1.91 -11.63
N VAL A 25 -11.42 -1.27 -10.99
CA VAL A 25 -10.00 -1.68 -11.06
C VAL A 25 -9.79 -3.08 -10.45
N GLU A 26 -10.48 -3.43 -9.38
CA GLU A 26 -10.46 -4.80 -8.81
C GLU A 26 -10.95 -5.86 -9.81
N ARG A 27 -11.89 -5.53 -10.67
CA ARG A 27 -12.39 -6.44 -11.73
C ARG A 27 -11.45 -6.51 -12.93
N GLY A 28 -10.69 -5.44 -13.18
CA GLY A 28 -9.81 -5.32 -14.34
C GLY A 28 -10.55 -5.03 -15.66
N GLY A 29 -9.83 -5.10 -16.77
CA GLY A 29 -10.36 -4.91 -18.12
C GLY A 29 -10.31 -3.47 -18.61
N PRO A 30 -10.83 -3.18 -19.82
CA PRO A 30 -10.66 -1.89 -20.50
C PRO A 30 -11.21 -0.69 -19.72
N ALA A 31 -12.26 -0.88 -18.91
CA ALA A 31 -12.81 0.18 -18.07
C ALA A 31 -11.86 0.56 -16.93
N ALA A 32 -11.15 -0.41 -16.36
CA ALA A 32 -10.13 -0.17 -15.36
C ALA A 32 -8.94 0.61 -15.95
N ASP A 33 -8.49 0.20 -17.13
CA ASP A 33 -7.38 0.87 -17.83
C ASP A 33 -7.74 2.33 -18.15
N ALA A 34 -8.96 2.60 -18.60
CA ALA A 34 -9.44 3.95 -18.87
C ALA A 34 -9.49 4.83 -17.61
N LEU A 35 -9.92 4.28 -16.48
CA LEU A 35 -9.93 4.99 -15.19
C LEU A 35 -8.52 5.35 -14.73
N ILE A 36 -7.58 4.41 -14.82
CA ILE A 36 -6.18 4.62 -14.47
C ILE A 36 -5.57 5.69 -15.39
N GLN A 37 -5.81 5.61 -16.69
CA GLN A 37 -5.32 6.59 -17.66
C GLN A 37 -5.86 8.00 -17.38
N THR A 38 -7.14 8.12 -17.04
CA THR A 38 -7.76 9.39 -16.66
C THR A 38 -7.11 9.97 -15.39
N ALA A 39 -6.89 9.13 -14.36
CA ALA A 39 -6.20 9.54 -13.14
C ALA A 39 -4.78 10.04 -13.43
N LEU A 40 -4.00 9.30 -14.24
CA LEU A 40 -2.64 9.69 -14.62
C LEU A 40 -2.60 11.01 -15.40
N THR A 41 -3.54 11.22 -16.33
CA THR A 41 -3.65 12.46 -17.09
C THR A 41 -3.92 13.64 -16.16
N ARG A 42 -4.82 13.47 -15.19
CA ARG A 42 -5.13 14.50 -14.19
C ARG A 42 -3.90 14.83 -13.32
N LEU A 43 -3.25 13.81 -12.77
CA LEU A 43 -2.05 13.99 -11.93
C LEU A 43 -0.90 14.66 -12.69
N ALA A 44 -0.78 14.42 -13.99
CA ALA A 44 0.22 15.07 -14.83
C ALA A 44 -0.09 16.54 -15.12
N SER A 45 -1.39 16.91 -15.18
CA SER A 45 -1.83 18.28 -15.47
C SER A 45 -1.85 19.19 -14.23
N GLU A 46 -2.19 18.62 -13.07
CA GLU A 46 -2.29 19.35 -11.80
C GLU A 46 -0.93 19.35 -11.08
N ARG A 47 -0.03 20.27 -11.47
CA ARG A 47 1.35 20.36 -10.93
C ARG A 47 1.47 20.71 -9.44
N SER A 48 0.38 20.90 -8.71
CA SER A 48 0.48 21.66 -7.48
C SER A 48 0.25 20.95 -6.16
N GLN A 49 -0.28 19.74 -6.10
CA GLN A 49 -0.44 19.05 -4.81
C GLN A 49 -0.34 17.52 -5.00
N ASN A 50 0.88 17.01 -4.94
CA ASN A 50 1.07 15.56 -4.81
C ASN A 50 0.60 15.14 -3.42
N ALA A 51 -0.32 14.19 -3.36
CA ALA A 51 -0.64 13.54 -2.10
C ALA A 51 0.61 12.94 -1.48
N VAL A 52 0.69 12.95 -0.17
CA VAL A 52 1.72 12.22 0.57
C VAL A 52 1.19 10.81 0.83
N VAL A 53 1.85 9.82 0.25
CA VAL A 53 1.51 8.41 0.46
C VAL A 53 2.40 7.83 1.54
N ILE A 54 1.80 7.44 2.66
CA ILE A 54 2.45 6.90 3.84
C ILE A 54 2.13 5.40 3.94
N GLY A 55 3.15 4.58 3.77
CA GLY A 55 3.06 3.14 4.02
C GLY A 55 3.19 2.85 5.50
N VAL A 56 2.23 2.12 6.06
CA VAL A 56 2.22 1.75 7.48
C VAL A 56 2.41 0.26 7.62
N THR A 57 3.50 -0.12 8.26
CA THR A 57 3.90 -1.52 8.47
C THR A 57 4.26 -1.78 9.94
N GLY A 58 4.41 -3.03 10.30
CA GLY A 58 4.79 -3.46 11.65
C GLY A 58 4.10 -4.75 12.07
N PRO A 59 4.47 -5.34 13.21
CA PRO A 59 3.95 -6.64 13.63
C PRO A 59 2.44 -6.63 13.87
N PRO A 60 1.80 -7.81 13.80
CA PRO A 60 0.41 -7.96 14.22
C PRO A 60 0.24 -7.49 15.66
N GLY A 61 -0.88 -6.85 15.96
CA GLY A 61 -1.16 -6.38 17.32
C GLY A 61 -0.43 -5.10 17.75
N ALA A 62 0.48 -4.52 16.96
CA ALA A 62 1.10 -3.23 17.25
C ALA A 62 0.11 -2.04 17.29
N GLY A 63 -1.10 -2.23 16.75
CA GLY A 63 -2.15 -1.21 16.76
C GLY A 63 -2.09 -0.28 15.55
N LYS A 64 -1.58 -0.75 14.41
CA LYS A 64 -1.48 0.02 13.16
C LYS A 64 -2.79 0.67 12.76
N SER A 65 -3.86 -0.10 12.62
CA SER A 65 -5.17 0.42 12.17
C SER A 65 -5.73 1.47 13.12
N THR A 66 -5.57 1.27 14.44
CA THR A 66 -6.00 2.24 15.44
C THR A 66 -5.18 3.53 15.35
N LEU A 67 -3.86 3.42 15.16
CA LEU A 67 -2.98 4.57 15.02
C LEU A 67 -3.26 5.34 13.71
N VAL A 68 -3.46 4.63 12.60
CA VAL A 68 -3.86 5.24 11.31
C VAL A 68 -5.20 5.97 11.46
N GLY A 69 -6.15 5.38 12.19
CA GLY A 69 -7.42 6.04 12.52
C GLY A 69 -7.21 7.36 13.29
N ALA A 70 -6.37 7.34 14.33
CA ALA A 70 -6.06 8.53 15.14
C ALA A 70 -5.33 9.62 14.33
N LEU A 71 -4.36 9.23 13.48
CA LEU A 71 -3.68 10.15 12.56
C LEU A 71 -4.65 10.77 11.55
N ALA A 72 -5.56 9.97 11.00
CA ALA A 72 -6.58 10.45 10.07
C ALA A 72 -7.54 11.45 10.72
N GLU A 73 -7.99 11.17 11.95
CA GLU A 73 -8.80 12.10 12.73
C GLU A 73 -8.09 13.43 12.97
N ARG A 74 -6.81 13.35 13.33
CA ARG A 74 -6.00 14.54 13.57
C ARG A 74 -5.80 15.36 12.31
N ALA A 75 -5.53 14.71 11.18
CA ALA A 75 -5.39 15.36 9.88
C ALA A 75 -6.72 15.96 9.40
N ARG A 76 -7.85 15.25 9.58
CA ARG A 76 -9.19 15.78 9.29
C ARG A 76 -9.54 17.01 10.13
N ALA A 77 -9.12 17.05 11.38
CA ALA A 77 -9.29 18.23 12.23
C ALA A 77 -8.52 19.47 11.74
N ALA A 78 -7.48 19.26 10.91
CA ALA A 78 -6.74 20.30 10.20
C ALA A 78 -7.24 20.50 8.75
N ASP A 79 -8.45 20.06 8.44
CA ASP A 79 -9.14 20.16 7.14
C ASP A 79 -8.42 19.46 5.98
N ARG A 80 -7.51 18.50 6.26
CA ARG A 80 -6.86 17.68 5.24
C ARG A 80 -7.78 16.57 4.74
N ARG A 81 -7.77 16.28 3.45
CA ARG A 81 -8.49 15.14 2.90
C ARG A 81 -7.64 13.87 3.05
N VAL A 82 -8.16 12.86 3.73
CA VAL A 82 -7.41 11.66 4.13
C VAL A 82 -8.04 10.39 3.59
N ALA A 83 -7.23 9.57 2.93
CA ALA A 83 -7.63 8.23 2.51
C ALA A 83 -6.85 7.15 3.25
N ILE A 84 -7.51 6.05 3.55
CA ILE A 84 -6.95 4.85 4.17
C ILE A 84 -7.21 3.66 3.26
N LEU A 85 -6.16 3.04 2.78
CA LEU A 85 -6.18 1.83 1.98
C LEU A 85 -5.63 0.67 2.82
N ALA A 86 -6.51 -0.18 3.33
CA ALA A 86 -6.12 -1.36 4.10
C ALA A 86 -5.89 -2.53 3.14
N VAL A 87 -4.64 -2.95 3.00
CA VAL A 87 -4.24 -4.06 2.12
C VAL A 87 -4.22 -5.35 2.93
N ASP A 88 -5.17 -6.24 2.64
CA ASP A 88 -5.36 -7.50 3.36
C ASP A 88 -4.87 -8.68 2.50
N PRO A 89 -4.00 -9.56 3.02
CA PRO A 89 -3.71 -10.82 2.34
C PRO A 89 -4.99 -11.64 2.25
N SER A 90 -5.52 -11.81 1.03
CA SER A 90 -6.70 -12.64 0.79
C SER A 90 -6.44 -14.07 1.27
N SER A 91 -7.36 -14.65 2.05
CA SER A 91 -7.32 -16.06 2.36
C SER A 91 -7.49 -16.84 1.05
N VAL A 92 -6.61 -17.80 0.82
CA VAL A 92 -6.64 -18.70 -0.36
C VAL A 92 -7.97 -19.45 -0.46
N GLN A 93 -8.70 -19.59 0.65
CA GLN A 93 -9.95 -20.36 0.73
C GLN A 93 -11.23 -19.58 0.49
N SER A 94 -11.28 -18.25 0.75
CA SER A 94 -12.52 -17.49 0.67
C SER A 94 -12.58 -16.49 -0.48
N GLY A 95 -11.46 -16.19 -1.14
CA GLY A 95 -11.39 -15.22 -2.25
C GLY A 95 -11.80 -13.78 -1.89
N GLY A 96 -12.06 -13.51 -0.63
CA GLY A 96 -12.45 -12.21 -0.10
C GLY A 96 -11.56 -11.75 1.05
N ALA A 97 -11.50 -10.44 1.28
CA ALA A 97 -10.82 -9.86 2.44
C ALA A 97 -11.40 -10.44 3.73
N LEU A 98 -10.53 -10.82 4.68
CA LEU A 98 -10.95 -11.27 6.01
C LEU A 98 -11.73 -10.14 6.69
N LEU A 99 -13.03 -10.31 6.82
CA LEU A 99 -14.01 -9.32 7.28
C LEU A 99 -13.83 -8.83 8.72
N GLY A 100 -12.89 -9.39 9.48
CA GLY A 100 -12.76 -9.15 10.93
C GLY A 100 -12.21 -7.79 11.33
N ASP A 101 -11.45 -7.10 10.48
CA ASP A 101 -10.75 -5.84 10.86
C ASP A 101 -11.38 -4.55 10.31
N ARG A 102 -12.47 -4.64 9.53
CA ARG A 102 -13.23 -3.46 9.05
C ARG A 102 -13.80 -2.59 10.17
N VAL A 103 -13.85 -3.09 11.39
CA VAL A 103 -14.56 -2.47 12.52
C VAL A 103 -13.74 -1.36 13.21
N ARG A 104 -12.43 -1.24 12.92
CA ARG A 104 -11.55 -0.37 13.72
C ARG A 104 -11.35 1.04 13.18
N VAL A 105 -11.73 1.30 11.94
CA VAL A 105 -11.73 2.67 11.39
C VAL A 105 -13.16 3.05 11.14
N GLU A 106 -13.73 3.90 12.00
CA GLU A 106 -15.11 4.33 11.90
C GLU A 106 -15.37 5.00 10.55
N GLU A 107 -16.29 4.43 9.75
CA GLU A 107 -16.85 5.13 8.61
C GLU A 107 -17.72 6.27 9.16
N ARG A 108 -17.43 7.50 8.76
CA ARG A 108 -18.29 8.66 9.06
C ARG A 108 -19.11 8.98 7.83
N PRO A 109 -20.38 8.55 7.76
CA PRO A 109 -21.26 8.89 6.66
C PRO A 109 -21.36 10.41 6.49
N GLY A 110 -21.11 10.89 5.25
CA GLY A 110 -21.21 12.32 4.93
C GLY A 110 -19.89 13.11 5.04
N ASP A 111 -18.79 12.51 5.49
CA ASP A 111 -17.47 13.16 5.43
C ASP A 111 -16.75 12.81 4.11
N GLU A 112 -16.96 13.62 3.08
CA GLU A 112 -16.27 13.47 1.76
C GLU A 112 -14.76 13.75 1.84
N GLY A 113 -14.25 14.25 2.94
CA GLY A 113 -12.82 14.42 3.19
C GLY A 113 -12.15 13.18 3.77
N ARG A 114 -12.91 12.12 4.06
CA ARG A 114 -12.38 10.85 4.58
C ARG A 114 -12.82 9.69 3.71
N PHE A 115 -11.87 8.89 3.28
CA PHE A 115 -12.12 7.69 2.49
C PHE A 115 -11.42 6.48 3.09
N VAL A 116 -12.13 5.37 3.23
CA VAL A 116 -11.58 4.11 3.76
C VAL A 116 -11.95 2.96 2.84
N ARG A 117 -10.96 2.18 2.43
CA ARG A 117 -11.17 1.02 1.56
C ARG A 117 -10.25 -0.14 1.92
N SER A 118 -10.83 -1.33 2.11
CA SER A 118 -10.07 -2.58 2.17
C SER A 118 -9.83 -3.12 0.77
N ILE A 119 -8.60 -3.50 0.47
CA ILE A 119 -8.14 -4.03 -0.82
C ILE A 119 -7.61 -5.44 -0.59
N ALA A 120 -8.16 -6.42 -1.28
CA ALA A 120 -7.69 -7.80 -1.20
C ALA A 120 -6.50 -8.04 -2.16
N THR A 121 -5.41 -8.65 -1.66
CA THR A 121 -4.29 -9.08 -2.51
C THR A 121 -4.61 -10.42 -3.15
N ARG A 122 -5.13 -10.43 -4.37
CA ARG A 122 -5.46 -11.67 -5.08
C ARG A 122 -4.19 -12.39 -5.55
N GLY A 123 -3.81 -13.45 -4.86
CA GLY A 123 -3.01 -14.55 -5.42
C GLY A 123 -1.49 -14.36 -5.57
N SER A 124 -0.90 -13.24 -5.18
CA SER A 124 0.55 -13.05 -5.20
C SER A 124 1.09 -12.72 -3.83
N GLY A 125 1.53 -13.73 -3.09
CA GLY A 125 2.06 -13.57 -1.72
C GLY A 125 3.36 -12.74 -1.61
N ARG A 126 3.80 -12.06 -2.66
CA ARG A 126 5.08 -11.32 -2.70
C ARG A 126 5.00 -9.91 -3.26
N SER A 127 3.90 -9.50 -3.89
CA SER A 127 3.77 -8.19 -4.53
C SER A 127 2.59 -7.43 -3.97
N LEU A 128 2.78 -6.14 -3.73
CA LEU A 128 1.65 -5.22 -3.51
C LEU A 128 0.68 -5.42 -4.67
N SER A 129 -0.60 -5.66 -4.37
CA SER A 129 -1.53 -5.96 -5.45
C SER A 129 -1.55 -4.81 -6.46
N HIS A 130 -1.63 -5.14 -7.74
CA HIS A 130 -1.86 -4.18 -8.82
C HIS A 130 -3.02 -3.22 -8.48
N THR A 131 -4.03 -3.74 -7.79
CA THR A 131 -5.19 -2.97 -7.32
C THR A 131 -4.81 -1.91 -6.28
N ALA A 132 -3.92 -2.22 -5.33
CA ALA A 132 -3.50 -1.25 -4.31
C ALA A 132 -2.71 -0.10 -4.94
N ALA A 133 -1.82 -0.41 -5.90
CA ALA A 133 -1.08 0.59 -6.64
C ALA A 133 -2.01 1.50 -7.47
N ALA A 134 -2.97 0.91 -8.19
CA ALA A 134 -3.96 1.67 -8.96
C ALA A 134 -4.90 2.47 -8.06
N ALA A 135 -5.35 1.91 -6.94
CA ALA A 135 -6.20 2.60 -5.98
C ALA A 135 -5.50 3.84 -5.41
N SER A 136 -4.19 3.78 -5.12
CA SER A 136 -3.45 4.96 -4.64
C SER A 136 -3.45 6.09 -5.67
N LEU A 137 -3.28 5.79 -6.97
CA LEU A 137 -3.35 6.79 -8.04
C LEU A 137 -4.76 7.39 -8.19
N LEU A 138 -5.82 6.59 -8.04
CA LEU A 138 -7.21 7.07 -8.09
C LEU A 138 -7.53 7.99 -6.91
N VAL A 139 -7.10 7.63 -5.70
CA VAL A 139 -7.28 8.43 -4.49
C VAL A 139 -6.55 9.77 -4.59
N GLU A 140 -5.30 9.76 -5.06
CA GLU A 140 -4.53 10.96 -5.31
C GLU A 140 -5.22 11.85 -6.37
N ALA A 141 -5.64 11.27 -7.50
CA ALA A 141 -6.39 11.98 -8.53
C ALA A 141 -7.74 12.51 -8.04
N ALA A 142 -8.35 11.91 -7.02
CA ALA A 142 -9.56 12.40 -6.37
C ALA A 142 -9.27 13.59 -5.42
N GLY A 143 -8.02 14.01 -5.27
CA GLY A 143 -7.60 15.19 -4.50
C GLY A 143 -7.49 14.92 -3.00
N PHE A 144 -7.12 13.73 -2.57
CA PHE A 144 -6.76 13.46 -1.18
C PHE A 144 -5.33 13.92 -0.92
N ASP A 145 -5.11 14.56 0.24
CA ASP A 145 -3.83 15.15 0.63
C ASP A 145 -2.89 14.15 1.29
N LEU A 146 -3.46 13.23 2.07
CA LEU A 146 -2.78 12.17 2.79
C LEU A 146 -3.39 10.83 2.44
N VAL A 147 -2.54 9.87 2.09
CA VAL A 147 -2.96 8.49 1.79
C VAL A 147 -2.18 7.54 2.68
N PHE A 148 -2.85 6.92 3.63
CA PHE A 148 -2.27 5.84 4.41
C PHE A 148 -2.53 4.50 3.73
N ILE A 149 -1.48 3.73 3.49
CA ILE A 149 -1.56 2.36 3.00
C ILE A 149 -1.09 1.44 4.11
N GLU A 150 -2.03 0.71 4.71
CA GLU A 150 -1.76 -0.19 5.82
C GLU A 150 -1.72 -1.64 5.34
N THR A 151 -0.71 -2.43 5.76
CA THR A 151 -0.72 -3.88 5.60
C THR A 151 -1.31 -4.55 6.83
N VAL A 152 -2.21 -5.51 6.58
CA VAL A 152 -2.75 -6.38 7.61
C VAL A 152 -1.86 -7.62 7.70
N GLY A 153 -1.16 -7.77 8.82
CA GLY A 153 -0.29 -8.91 9.08
C GLY A 153 1.19 -8.66 8.81
N ALA A 154 2.05 -9.51 9.35
CA ALA A 154 3.48 -9.45 9.16
C ALA A 154 3.88 -10.23 7.91
N GLY A 155 4.72 -9.66 7.06
CA GLY A 155 5.37 -10.44 6.03
C GLY A 155 5.68 -9.73 4.73
N GLN A 156 5.59 -10.48 3.64
CA GLN A 156 6.11 -10.09 2.32
C GLN A 156 5.32 -8.96 1.63
N ALA A 157 4.09 -8.67 2.06
CA ALA A 157 3.31 -7.53 1.58
C ALA A 157 3.97 -6.18 1.95
N ASP A 158 4.76 -6.18 3.02
CA ASP A 158 5.43 -4.98 3.55
C ASP A 158 6.47 -4.40 2.57
N LEU A 159 7.20 -5.25 1.84
CA LEU A 159 8.16 -4.80 0.83
C LEU A 159 7.50 -4.11 -0.37
N GLY A 160 6.25 -4.47 -0.69
CA GLY A 160 5.48 -3.82 -1.74
C GLY A 160 5.09 -2.38 -1.38
N ILE A 161 4.79 -2.12 -0.10
CA ILE A 161 4.48 -0.78 0.41
C ILE A 161 5.68 0.16 0.29
N VAL A 162 6.90 -0.32 0.58
CA VAL A 162 8.12 0.49 0.46
C VAL A 162 8.29 1.07 -0.94
N ARG A 163 7.92 0.33 -1.97
CA ARG A 163 7.99 0.78 -3.36
C ARG A 163 6.93 1.80 -3.74
N LEU A 164 5.77 1.72 -3.10
CA LEU A 164 4.61 2.55 -3.42
C LEU A 164 4.59 3.86 -2.62
N ALA A 165 5.01 3.81 -1.38
CA ALA A 165 4.91 4.91 -0.44
C ALA A 165 6.02 5.98 -0.64
N ASP A 166 5.70 7.23 -0.33
CA ASP A 166 6.68 8.32 -0.21
C ASP A 166 7.43 8.22 1.11
N LEU A 167 6.72 7.81 2.16
CA LEU A 167 7.24 7.57 3.50
C LEU A 167 6.79 6.22 4.03
N VAL A 168 7.66 5.58 4.79
CA VAL A 168 7.36 4.33 5.48
C VAL A 168 7.39 4.59 6.99
N LEU A 169 6.23 4.39 7.62
CA LEU A 169 6.05 4.42 9.07
C LEU A 169 6.06 2.98 9.60
N LEU A 170 7.06 2.65 10.39
CA LEU A 170 7.11 1.38 11.11
C LEU A 170 6.46 1.54 12.48
N VAL A 171 5.41 0.78 12.75
CA VAL A 171 4.68 0.80 14.02
C VAL A 171 5.06 -0.41 14.85
N GLU A 172 5.59 -0.16 16.03
CA GLU A 172 5.96 -1.17 17.02
C GLU A 172 5.09 -1.06 18.28
N GLY A 173 5.08 -2.11 19.08
CA GLY A 173 4.44 -2.10 20.39
C GLY A 173 5.46 -2.26 21.52
N PRO A 174 5.06 -1.99 22.80
CA PRO A 174 5.94 -2.16 23.96
C PRO A 174 6.42 -3.60 24.15
N GLU A 175 5.61 -4.58 23.69
CA GLU A 175 5.82 -6.02 23.90
C GLU A 175 6.67 -6.67 22.80
N GLY A 176 7.20 -5.89 21.84
CA GLY A 176 7.98 -6.39 20.70
C GLY A 176 9.23 -7.15 21.19
N GLY A 177 9.19 -8.47 21.12
CA GLY A 177 10.25 -9.39 21.53
C GLY A 177 11.11 -9.90 20.38
N ASP A 178 11.97 -10.90 20.65
CA ASP A 178 13.03 -11.42 19.76
C ASP A 178 12.57 -12.00 18.41
N GLU A 179 11.31 -12.44 18.27
CA GLU A 179 10.76 -12.92 16.99
C GLU A 179 10.73 -11.85 15.89
N VAL A 180 10.80 -10.59 16.28
CA VAL A 180 10.78 -9.41 15.40
C VAL A 180 12.17 -9.12 14.79
N GLN A 181 13.27 -9.68 15.31
CA GLN A 181 14.62 -9.32 14.86
C GLN A 181 14.98 -9.83 13.46
N ALA A 182 14.57 -11.03 13.06
CA ALA A 182 14.93 -11.58 11.76
C ALA A 182 14.12 -10.96 10.59
N MET A 183 12.86 -10.53 10.84
CA MET A 183 12.00 -9.87 9.86
C MET A 183 12.29 -8.36 9.76
N LYS A 184 12.96 -7.81 10.80
CA LYS A 184 13.19 -6.37 11.00
C LYS A 184 14.29 -5.77 10.14
N ALA A 185 15.35 -6.49 9.78
CA ALA A 185 16.49 -5.88 9.12
C ALA A 185 16.09 -5.10 7.85
N GLY A 186 15.33 -5.71 6.95
CA GLY A 186 14.92 -5.04 5.70
C GLY A 186 13.83 -3.97 5.86
N LEU A 187 12.93 -4.12 6.84
CA LEU A 187 11.88 -3.12 7.10
C LEU A 187 12.41 -1.92 7.87
N LEU A 188 13.29 -2.13 8.84
CA LEU A 188 13.96 -1.06 9.59
C LEU A 188 14.85 -0.22 8.69
N GLU A 189 15.58 -0.84 7.76
CA GLU A 189 16.39 -0.13 6.75
C GLU A 189 15.55 0.71 5.80
N SER A 190 14.29 0.32 5.58
CA SER A 190 13.36 1.02 4.70
C SER A 190 12.47 2.02 5.42
N ALA A 191 12.43 1.99 6.75
CA ALA A 191 11.61 2.90 7.55
C ALA A 191 12.17 4.32 7.54
N HIS A 192 11.29 5.30 7.37
CA HIS A 192 11.63 6.72 7.45
C HIS A 192 11.33 7.30 8.83
N LEU A 193 10.40 6.67 9.54
CA LEU A 193 10.02 7.01 10.90
C LEU A 193 9.58 5.73 11.61
N VAL A 194 9.93 5.60 12.86
CA VAL A 194 9.51 4.50 13.73
C VAL A 194 8.67 5.06 14.86
N VAL A 195 7.55 4.41 15.16
CA VAL A 195 6.72 4.79 16.30
C VAL A 195 6.49 3.58 17.21
N VAL A 196 6.73 3.76 18.49
CA VAL A 196 6.29 2.83 19.53
C VAL A 196 4.89 3.28 19.95
N ASN A 197 3.89 2.55 19.45
CA ASN A 197 2.50 2.77 19.80
C ASN A 197 2.16 2.13 21.16
N LYS A 198 0.99 2.47 21.72
CA LYS A 198 0.56 2.04 23.06
C LYS A 198 1.49 2.56 24.17
N SER A 199 1.89 3.82 24.07
CA SER A 199 2.72 4.47 25.09
C SER A 199 2.04 4.55 26.46
N ASP A 200 0.72 4.38 26.50
CA ASP A 200 -0.11 4.19 27.71
C ASP A 200 0.20 2.90 28.48
N ARG A 201 0.93 1.96 27.86
CA ARG A 201 1.28 0.67 28.48
C ARG A 201 2.70 0.66 29.07
N PRO A 202 2.90 -0.10 30.17
CA PRO A 202 4.24 -0.28 30.72
C PRO A 202 5.23 -0.87 29.70
N GLY A 203 6.46 -0.36 29.69
CA GLY A 203 7.53 -0.88 28.84
C GLY A 203 7.73 -0.10 27.53
N ALA A 204 6.88 0.88 27.21
CA ALA A 204 7.00 1.68 25.98
C ALA A 204 8.36 2.42 25.90
N ASP A 205 8.79 3.07 27.00
CA ASP A 205 10.09 3.77 27.05
C ASP A 205 11.28 2.81 26.82
N ARG A 206 11.21 1.62 27.41
CA ARG A 206 12.25 0.59 27.19
C ARG A 206 12.28 0.09 25.75
N ALA A 207 11.11 0.03 25.09
CA ALA A 207 11.04 -0.34 23.67
C ALA A 207 11.69 0.74 22.80
N VAL A 208 11.49 2.02 23.10
CA VAL A 208 12.17 3.14 22.40
C VAL A 208 13.69 3.05 22.59
N GLU A 209 14.17 2.84 23.82
CA GLU A 209 15.61 2.71 24.10
C GLU A 209 16.25 1.53 23.33
N ARG A 210 15.57 0.38 23.31
CA ARG A 210 16.03 -0.78 22.53
C ARG A 210 16.11 -0.49 21.03
N LEU A 211 15.08 0.15 20.48
CA LEU A 211 15.03 0.50 19.05
C LEU A 211 16.13 1.51 18.71
N ARG A 212 16.29 2.57 19.51
CA ARG A 212 17.35 3.57 19.30
C ARG A 212 18.75 2.94 19.39
N SER A 213 18.99 2.06 20.36
CA SER A 213 20.27 1.36 20.50
C SER A 213 20.54 0.44 19.30
N GLY A 214 19.52 -0.25 18.78
CA GLY A 214 19.65 -1.11 17.59
C GLY A 214 19.87 -0.33 16.31
N LEU A 215 19.29 0.86 16.19
CA LEU A 215 19.40 1.74 15.03
C LEU A 215 20.69 2.57 15.03
N ALA A 216 21.30 2.83 16.19
CA ALA A 216 22.51 3.66 16.31
C ALA A 216 23.72 3.11 15.55
N LEU A 217 23.68 1.88 15.03
CA LEU A 217 24.71 1.28 14.21
C LEU A 217 24.63 1.70 12.72
N GLY A 218 23.54 2.37 12.28
CA GLY A 218 23.32 2.85 10.93
C GLY A 218 23.64 4.33 10.75
N HIS A 219 24.08 4.74 9.56
CA HIS A 219 24.42 6.16 9.29
C HIS A 219 23.21 7.07 9.13
N ASP A 220 22.03 6.52 8.74
CA ASP A 220 20.77 7.24 8.52
C ASP A 220 19.63 6.59 9.33
N ALA A 221 19.84 6.51 10.66
CA ALA A 221 18.83 5.91 11.55
C ALA A 221 17.54 6.73 11.56
N PRO A 222 16.36 6.10 11.36
CA PRO A 222 15.07 6.79 11.45
C PRO A 222 14.84 7.27 12.89
N GLU A 223 14.13 8.38 13.02
CA GLU A 223 13.67 8.88 14.33
C GLU A 223 12.70 7.88 14.95
N VAL A 224 12.75 7.74 16.29
CA VAL A 224 11.84 6.88 17.06
C VAL A 224 10.99 7.75 17.98
N LEU A 225 9.68 7.75 17.74
CA LEU A 225 8.68 8.48 18.51
C LEU A 225 7.81 7.55 19.37
N LEU A 226 7.19 8.12 20.39
CA LEU A 226 6.15 7.47 21.20
C LEU A 226 4.78 8.00 20.80
N ALA A 227 3.78 7.11 20.75
CA ALA A 227 2.39 7.51 20.60
C ALA A 227 1.44 6.53 21.29
N SER A 228 0.27 6.99 21.67
CA SER A 228 -0.86 6.16 22.05
C SER A 228 -2.06 6.50 21.19
N ALA A 229 -2.46 5.55 20.34
CA ALA A 229 -3.62 5.71 19.51
C ALA A 229 -4.96 5.77 20.28
N VAL A 230 -4.95 5.34 21.55
CA VAL A 230 -6.15 5.24 22.38
C VAL A 230 -6.43 6.56 23.11
N ASP A 231 -5.40 7.18 23.68
CA ASP A 231 -5.55 8.45 24.42
C ASP A 231 -5.11 9.68 23.62
N GLY A 232 -4.55 9.48 22.41
CA GLY A 232 -4.12 10.56 21.51
C GLY A 232 -2.74 11.14 21.79
N SER A 233 -2.04 10.67 22.83
CA SER A 233 -0.69 11.15 23.19
C SER A 233 0.29 10.90 22.05
N GLY A 234 1.11 11.89 21.69
CA GLY A 234 2.15 11.78 20.66
C GLY A 234 1.60 11.72 19.21
N VAL A 235 0.28 11.64 18.98
CA VAL A 235 -0.31 11.53 17.64
C VAL A 235 -0.12 12.81 16.83
N ALA A 236 -0.23 13.97 17.46
CA ALA A 236 -0.04 15.26 16.79
C ALA A 236 1.43 15.46 16.38
N GLU A 237 2.35 15.13 17.25
CA GLU A 237 3.79 15.17 17.02
C GLU A 237 4.20 14.21 15.90
N LEU A 238 3.63 12.99 15.92
CA LEU A 238 3.87 11.99 14.88
C LEU A 238 3.39 12.48 13.51
N LEU A 239 2.19 13.07 13.43
CA LEU A 239 1.68 13.64 12.18
C LEU A 239 2.58 14.76 11.68
N THR A 240 3.01 15.67 12.57
CA THR A 240 3.92 16.78 12.23
C THR A 240 5.26 16.27 11.71
N ALA A 241 5.82 15.23 12.34
CA ALA A 241 7.07 14.61 11.88
C ALA A 241 6.92 13.99 10.48
N LEU A 242 5.81 13.27 10.22
CA LEU A 242 5.51 12.70 8.90
C LEU A 242 5.37 13.80 7.83
N GLU A 243 4.66 14.90 8.12
CA GLU A 243 4.51 16.01 7.19
C GLU A 243 5.84 16.73 6.94
N GLY A 244 6.66 16.92 7.97
CA GLY A 244 8.01 17.49 7.84
C GLY A 244 8.91 16.65 6.95
N LEU A 245 8.92 15.33 7.13
CA LEU A 245 9.65 14.40 6.26
C LEU A 245 9.15 14.43 4.82
N ALA A 246 7.84 14.57 4.60
CA ALA A 246 7.26 14.65 3.26
C ALA A 246 7.75 15.90 2.51
N VAL A 247 7.85 17.03 3.18
CA VAL A 247 8.37 18.29 2.58
C VAL A 247 9.82 18.13 2.15
N THR A 248 10.67 17.54 2.99
CA THR A 248 12.10 17.37 2.68
C THR A 248 12.36 16.35 1.58
N ARG A 249 11.45 15.41 1.39
CA ARG A 249 11.53 14.34 0.37
C ARG A 249 10.64 14.60 -0.85
N SER A 250 10.04 15.79 -0.96
CA SER A 250 9.19 16.17 -2.08
C SER A 250 9.97 16.10 -3.40
N GLY A 251 9.54 15.22 -4.29
CA GLY A 251 10.12 15.02 -5.62
C GLY A 251 10.06 13.57 -6.07
N GLY A 252 9.50 13.33 -7.25
CA GLY A 252 9.45 11.99 -7.86
C GLY A 252 8.46 10.98 -7.25
N GLY A 253 7.61 11.38 -6.29
CA GLY A 253 6.62 10.48 -5.68
C GLY A 253 5.67 9.86 -6.70
N LEU A 254 5.12 10.68 -7.59
CA LEU A 254 4.25 10.20 -8.67
C LEU A 254 4.98 9.22 -9.61
N GLN A 255 6.24 9.52 -10.00
CA GLN A 255 7.02 8.63 -10.84
C GLN A 255 7.29 7.30 -10.15
N ARG A 256 7.61 7.29 -8.85
CA ARG A 256 7.76 6.05 -8.07
C ARG A 256 6.47 5.24 -8.06
N ARG A 257 5.31 5.86 -7.82
CA ARG A 257 4.00 5.18 -7.82
C ARG A 257 3.63 4.63 -9.19
N ILE A 258 3.89 5.37 -10.26
CA ILE A 258 3.71 4.88 -11.63
C ILE A 258 4.63 3.68 -11.91
N ALA A 259 5.89 3.74 -11.52
CA ALA A 259 6.83 2.64 -11.68
C ALA A 259 6.40 1.41 -10.86
N ALA A 260 5.95 1.60 -9.62
CA ALA A 260 5.41 0.53 -8.79
C ALA A 260 4.14 -0.09 -9.39
N HIS A 261 3.22 0.75 -9.91
CA HIS A 261 2.04 0.28 -10.61
C HIS A 261 2.39 -0.52 -11.87
N LEU A 262 3.32 -0.03 -12.68
CA LEU A 262 3.80 -0.72 -13.88
C LEU A 262 4.42 -2.08 -13.53
N ALA A 263 5.30 -2.14 -12.53
CA ALA A 263 5.90 -3.38 -12.06
C ALA A 263 4.84 -4.38 -11.59
N ALA A 264 3.88 -3.93 -10.76
CA ALA A 264 2.78 -4.77 -10.28
C ALA A 264 1.88 -5.26 -11.43
N ALA A 265 1.63 -4.42 -12.45
CA ALA A 265 0.86 -4.81 -13.62
C ALA A 265 1.58 -5.88 -14.47
N VAL A 266 2.90 -5.75 -14.65
CA VAL A 266 3.72 -6.75 -15.35
C VAL A 266 3.72 -8.07 -14.59
N GLU A 267 3.95 -8.05 -13.28
CA GLU A 267 3.92 -9.24 -12.42
C GLU A 267 2.56 -9.94 -12.47
N ALA A 268 1.47 -9.17 -12.36
CA ALA A 268 0.10 -9.70 -12.42
C ALA A 268 -0.19 -10.37 -13.76
N ARG A 269 0.25 -9.75 -14.87
CA ARG A 269 0.07 -10.29 -16.23
C ARG A 269 0.91 -11.55 -16.46
N ALA A 270 2.14 -11.58 -15.97
CA ALA A 270 2.99 -12.76 -16.03
C ALA A 270 2.40 -13.93 -15.22
N ALA A 271 1.94 -13.66 -14.00
CA ALA A 271 1.28 -14.65 -13.16
C ALA A 271 -0.01 -15.19 -13.79
N GLN A 272 -0.80 -14.34 -14.45
CA GLN A 272 -2.00 -14.79 -15.15
C GLN A 272 -1.65 -15.71 -16.32
N ARG A 273 -0.67 -15.35 -17.14
CA ARG A 273 -0.20 -16.19 -18.25
C ARG A 273 0.32 -17.55 -17.80
N LEU A 274 1.01 -17.58 -16.65
CA LEU A 274 1.48 -18.83 -16.08
C LEU A 274 0.30 -19.73 -15.66
N ARG A 275 -0.73 -19.18 -14.99
CA ARG A 275 -1.95 -19.93 -14.65
C ARG A 275 -2.69 -20.44 -15.89
N ASP A 276 -2.80 -19.62 -16.93
CA ASP A 276 -3.43 -20.00 -18.19
C ASP A 276 -2.66 -21.17 -18.82
N ALA A 277 -1.33 -21.08 -18.88
CA ALA A 277 -0.46 -22.14 -19.41
C ALA A 277 -0.49 -23.43 -18.55
N GLU A 278 -0.71 -23.31 -17.25
CA GLU A 278 -0.90 -24.45 -16.35
C GLU A 278 -2.25 -25.10 -16.60
N SER A 279 -3.32 -24.33 -16.77
CA SER A 279 -4.68 -24.82 -16.96
C SER A 279 -4.90 -25.49 -18.34
N ASP A 280 -4.21 -25.03 -19.37
CA ASP A 280 -4.30 -25.58 -20.73
C ASP A 280 -3.22 -26.61 -21.08
N GLY A 281 -2.35 -26.96 -20.12
CA GLY A 281 -1.32 -28.00 -20.28
C GLY A 281 -0.02 -27.52 -20.92
N ARG A 282 0.07 -26.31 -21.46
CA ARG A 282 1.28 -25.78 -22.11
C ARG A 282 2.49 -25.75 -21.18
N LEU A 283 2.30 -25.51 -19.89
CA LEU A 283 3.39 -25.52 -18.93
C LEU A 283 4.03 -26.91 -18.82
N ALA A 284 3.23 -27.98 -18.82
CA ALA A 284 3.70 -29.35 -18.78
C ALA A 284 4.46 -29.73 -20.08
N GLU A 285 3.94 -29.35 -21.25
CA GLU A 285 4.59 -29.56 -22.54
C GLU A 285 5.96 -28.86 -22.62
N LEU A 286 6.04 -27.59 -22.16
CA LEU A 286 7.30 -26.85 -22.10
C LEU A 286 8.30 -27.52 -21.15
N ALA A 287 7.83 -27.98 -19.99
CA ALA A 287 8.71 -28.71 -19.06
C ALA A 287 9.26 -30.02 -19.65
N GLN A 288 8.44 -30.78 -20.39
CA GLN A 288 8.87 -31.98 -21.10
C GLN A 288 9.91 -31.67 -22.17
N SER A 289 9.71 -30.68 -23.02
CA SER A 289 10.64 -30.29 -24.09
C SER A 289 11.99 -29.80 -23.54
N ILE A 290 11.97 -29.11 -22.38
CA ILE A 290 13.21 -28.72 -21.68
C ILE A 290 13.94 -29.96 -21.13
N ALA A 291 13.20 -30.89 -20.50
CA ALA A 291 13.78 -32.12 -19.96
C ALA A 291 14.36 -33.02 -21.04
N ALA A 292 13.77 -33.01 -22.25
CA ALA A 292 14.29 -33.72 -23.43
C ALA A 292 15.51 -33.03 -24.11
N GLY A 293 15.90 -31.84 -23.66
CA GLY A 293 16.96 -31.06 -24.27
C GLY A 293 16.61 -30.40 -25.60
N GLU A 294 15.33 -30.40 -25.98
CA GLU A 294 14.84 -29.87 -27.26
C GLU A 294 14.74 -28.33 -27.24
N ARG A 295 14.66 -27.75 -26.05
CA ARG A 295 14.47 -26.31 -25.89
C ARG A 295 15.24 -25.78 -24.67
N PRO A 296 15.85 -24.57 -24.76
CA PRO A 296 16.46 -23.90 -23.62
C PRO A 296 15.37 -23.29 -22.70
N LEU A 297 15.64 -23.24 -21.39
CA LEU A 297 14.74 -22.66 -20.39
C LEU A 297 14.33 -21.22 -20.73
N SER A 298 15.30 -20.39 -21.18
CA SER A 298 15.05 -19.00 -21.58
C SER A 298 14.01 -18.88 -22.71
N GLY A 299 14.09 -19.76 -23.71
CA GLY A 299 13.14 -19.79 -24.82
C GLY A 299 11.70 -20.16 -24.37
N ALA A 300 11.56 -21.06 -23.39
CA ALA A 300 10.28 -21.38 -22.81
C ALA A 300 9.70 -20.21 -22.00
N VAL A 301 10.55 -19.52 -21.22
CA VAL A 301 10.15 -18.30 -20.48
C VAL A 301 9.68 -17.22 -21.46
N ASP A 302 10.42 -16.97 -22.52
CA ASP A 302 10.04 -15.99 -23.54
C ASP A 302 8.72 -16.32 -24.21
N GLN A 303 8.44 -17.59 -24.47
CA GLN A 303 7.16 -18.04 -25.03
C GLN A 303 6.01 -17.78 -24.05
N LEU A 304 6.16 -18.10 -22.78
CA LEU A 304 5.16 -17.82 -21.76
C LEU A 304 4.88 -16.33 -21.61
N LEU A 305 5.91 -15.48 -21.70
CA LEU A 305 5.75 -14.03 -21.57
C LEU A 305 5.16 -13.38 -22.84
N LYS A 306 5.45 -13.86 -24.02
CA LYS A 306 4.93 -13.29 -25.28
C LYS A 306 3.46 -13.62 -25.52
N GLY A 307 2.99 -14.78 -25.05
CA GLY A 307 1.64 -15.28 -25.31
C GLY A 307 1.47 -15.51 -26.82
N SER A 308 1.60 -16.72 -27.26
CA SER A 308 1.20 -17.12 -28.63
C SER A 308 -0.30 -17.22 -28.71
#